data_46f2813fbc87ad8bdc0354286903423d
#
_entry.id   46f2813fbc87ad8bdc0354286903423d
#
_cell.length_a   1.000
_cell.length_b   1.000
_cell.length_c   1.000
_cell.angle_alpha   90.00
_cell.angle_beta   90.00
_cell.angle_gamma   90.00
#
_symmetry.space_group_name_H-M   'P 1'
#
loop_
_entity.id
_entity.type
_entity.pdbx_description
1 polymer ?
#
loop_
_entity_poly.entity_id
_entity_poly.type
_entity_poly.pdbx_seq_one_letter_code
_entity_poly.pdbx_strand_id
1 'polypeptide(L)'
;MRIVQVIPELNEGGVERGVVELNREFVKKGIESFVISAGGKLENQINLDGGNHVKFDVCSKNIFTAFRRVKGLKKILKEINPDIIHVRSRVPAWLVYFANKSLNIKIVSTVHGFNSVGFYSSIMQKSDTVIC
;
A
#
# COMPACT_ATOMS: atom_id res chain seq x y z
N MET A 1 6.39 0.75 16.30
CA MET A 1 5.41 0.23 15.33
C MET A 1 5.79 0.69 13.93
N ARG A 2 5.65 -0.19 12.97
CA ARG A 2 5.90 0.09 11.56
C ARG A 2 4.61 -0.09 10.77
N ILE A 3 4.26 0.90 9.97
CA ILE A 3 3.08 0.86 9.11
C ILE A 3 3.52 1.11 7.66
N VAL A 4 3.07 0.25 6.76
CA VAL A 4 3.30 0.38 5.32
C VAL A 4 1.99 0.73 4.65
N GLN A 5 1.98 1.80 3.88
CA GLN A 5 0.88 2.12 2.98
C GLN A 5 1.27 1.69 1.57
N VAL A 6 0.38 1.00 0.88
CA VAL A 6 0.63 0.56 -0.51
C VAL A 6 -0.39 1.23 -1.41
N ILE A 7 0.09 2.00 -2.37
CA ILE A 7 -0.72 2.77 -3.31
C ILE A 7 -0.08 2.68 -4.70
N PRO A 8 -0.87 2.67 -5.80
CA PRO A 8 -0.29 2.52 -7.13
C PRO A 8 0.70 3.61 -7.51
N GLU A 9 0.32 4.87 -7.35
CA GLU A 9 1.12 6.03 -7.73
C GLU A 9 0.94 7.14 -6.70
N LEU A 10 1.88 8.09 -6.68
CA LEU A 10 1.85 9.28 -5.82
C LEU A 10 1.80 10.57 -6.63
N ASN A 11 0.87 10.64 -7.56
CA ASN A 11 0.56 11.88 -8.29
C ASN A 11 -0.43 12.71 -7.49
N GLU A 12 -0.73 13.91 -7.96
CA GLU A 12 -1.68 14.79 -7.27
C GLU A 12 -3.11 14.28 -7.38
N GLY A 13 -3.68 13.85 -6.27
CA GLY A 13 -5.06 13.38 -6.18
C GLY A 13 -5.48 13.30 -4.72
N GLY A 14 -6.79 13.11 -4.48
CA GLY A 14 -7.32 13.05 -3.12
C GLY A 14 -6.79 11.88 -2.31
N VAL A 15 -6.69 10.70 -2.93
CA VAL A 15 -6.19 9.50 -2.28
C VAL A 15 -4.70 9.64 -1.97
N GLU A 16 -3.93 10.13 -2.94
CA GLU A 16 -2.49 10.33 -2.79
C GLU A 16 -2.16 11.35 -1.71
N ARG A 17 -2.92 12.43 -1.63
CA ARG A 17 -2.78 13.43 -0.56
C ARG A 17 -3.10 12.84 0.80
N GLY A 18 -4.09 11.96 0.88
CA GLY A 18 -4.42 11.25 2.11
C GLY A 18 -3.26 10.38 2.60
N VAL A 19 -2.54 9.74 1.68
CA VAL A 19 -1.34 8.95 2.01
C VAL A 19 -0.26 9.85 2.60
N VAL A 20 -0.02 11.01 1.99
CA VAL A 20 0.98 11.98 2.47
C VAL A 20 0.60 12.49 3.87
N GLU A 21 -0.65 12.82 4.08
CA GLU A 21 -1.14 13.29 5.38
C GLU A 21 -0.99 12.25 6.48
N LEU A 22 -1.36 11.00 6.19
CA LEU A 22 -1.19 9.90 7.14
C LEU A 22 0.28 9.63 7.44
N ASN A 23 1.13 9.67 6.42
CA ASN A 23 2.57 9.53 6.62
C ASN A 23 3.08 10.56 7.62
N ARG A 24 2.69 11.82 7.44
CA ARG A 24 3.07 12.91 8.34
C ARG A 24 2.58 12.67 9.76
N GLU A 25 1.33 12.25 9.92
CA GLU A 25 0.75 11.98 11.23
C GLU A 25 1.40 10.78 11.92
N PHE A 26 1.72 9.73 11.18
CA PHE A 26 2.41 8.57 11.73
C PHE A 26 3.79 8.96 12.27
N VAL A 27 4.53 9.75 11.49
CA VAL A 27 5.87 10.20 11.90
C VAL A 27 5.77 11.06 13.18
N LYS A 28 4.78 11.95 13.26
CA LYS A 28 4.55 12.78 14.44
C LYS A 28 4.31 11.95 15.71
N LYS A 29 3.69 10.78 15.54
CA LYS A 29 3.37 9.87 16.65
C LYS A 29 4.48 8.87 16.97
N GLY A 30 5.62 8.99 16.32
CA GLY A 30 6.74 8.09 16.54
C GLY A 30 6.61 6.75 15.83
N ILE A 31 5.72 6.64 14.86
CA ILE A 31 5.53 5.42 14.06
C ILE A 31 6.48 5.49 12.86
N GLU A 32 7.18 4.39 12.58
CA GLU A 32 7.95 4.28 11.35
C GLU A 32 7.01 4.10 10.17
N SER A 33 6.96 5.11 9.31
CA SER A 33 6.04 5.15 8.17
C SER A 33 6.76 4.80 6.87
N PHE A 34 6.19 3.86 6.12
CA PHE A 34 6.68 3.45 4.80
C PHE A 34 5.56 3.60 3.79
N VAL A 35 5.90 3.98 2.58
CA VAL A 35 4.95 4.05 1.46
C VAL A 35 5.56 3.34 0.27
N ILE A 36 4.87 2.34 -0.25
CA ILE A 36 5.26 1.61 -1.46
C ILE A 36 4.38 2.08 -2.59
N SER A 37 5.00 2.60 -3.66
CA SER A 37 4.29 3.03 -4.87
C SER A 37 5.23 3.00 -6.07
N ALA A 38 4.64 3.12 -7.27
CA ALA A 38 5.45 3.26 -8.49
C ALA A 38 6.11 4.65 -8.62
N GLY A 39 5.79 5.56 -7.70
CA GLY A 39 6.34 6.90 -7.67
C GLY A 39 5.37 7.96 -8.18
N GLY A 40 5.80 9.20 -8.24
CA GLY A 40 5.02 10.33 -8.70
C GLY A 40 5.46 11.64 -8.08
N LYS A 41 4.68 12.70 -8.29
CA LYS A 41 5.01 14.05 -7.83
C LYS A 41 5.15 14.17 -6.31
N LEU A 42 4.39 13.37 -5.56
CA LEU A 42 4.37 13.44 -4.10
C LEU A 42 5.37 12.50 -3.43
N GLU A 43 6.16 11.75 -4.22
CA GLU A 43 7.16 10.81 -3.72
C GLU A 43 8.16 11.46 -2.75
N ASN A 44 8.69 12.61 -3.13
CA ASN A 44 9.67 13.32 -2.31
C ASN A 44 9.08 13.84 -0.99
N GLN A 45 7.79 14.17 -0.99
CA GLN A 45 7.13 14.69 0.20
C GLN A 45 7.09 13.64 1.32
N ILE A 46 6.96 12.36 0.96
CA ILE A 46 6.99 11.27 1.93
C ILE A 46 8.31 11.30 2.73
N ASN A 47 9.43 11.41 2.02
CA ASN A 47 10.75 11.44 2.65
C ASN A 47 11.00 12.73 3.43
N LEU A 48 10.54 13.87 2.89
CA LEU A 48 10.68 15.17 3.56
C LEU A 48 9.93 15.20 4.89
N ASP A 49 8.79 14.53 4.98
CA ASP A 49 7.99 14.47 6.19
C ASP A 49 8.50 13.42 7.19
N GLY A 50 9.60 12.75 6.90
CA GLY A 50 10.23 11.80 7.81
C GLY A 50 9.84 10.34 7.60
N GLY A 51 9.04 10.04 6.58
CA GLY A 51 8.73 8.67 6.19
C GLY A 51 9.76 8.09 5.24
N ASN A 52 9.46 6.92 4.70
CA ASN A 52 10.33 6.20 3.77
C ASN A 52 9.53 5.76 2.55
N HIS A 53 9.85 6.28 1.39
CA HIS A 53 9.24 5.84 0.14
C HIS A 53 10.05 4.72 -0.48
N VAL A 54 9.37 3.62 -0.82
CA VAL A 54 9.97 2.50 -1.54
C VAL A 54 9.33 2.45 -2.92
N LYS A 55 10.14 2.65 -3.96
CA LYS A 55 9.65 2.63 -5.33
C LYS A 55 9.55 1.19 -5.82
N PHE A 56 8.34 0.77 -6.16
CA PHE A 56 8.06 -0.57 -6.66
C PHE A 56 6.78 -0.54 -7.48
N ASP A 57 6.73 -1.32 -8.56
CA ASP A 57 5.56 -1.39 -9.43
C ASP A 57 4.43 -2.18 -8.77
N VAL A 58 3.49 -1.47 -8.16
CA VAL A 58 2.24 -1.99 -7.64
C VAL A 58 1.05 -1.44 -8.42
N CYS A 59 1.31 -0.89 -9.60
CA CYS A 59 0.33 -0.20 -10.44
C CYS A 59 -0.10 -1.04 -11.65
N SER A 60 0.82 -1.78 -12.26
CA SER A 60 0.57 -2.51 -13.49
C SER A 60 -0.45 -3.63 -13.33
N LYS A 61 -1.37 -3.75 -14.28
CA LYS A 61 -2.36 -4.82 -14.34
C LYS A 61 -1.85 -6.03 -15.14
N ASN A 62 -0.59 -6.04 -15.52
CA ASN A 62 -0.02 -7.12 -16.33
C ASN A 62 0.11 -8.41 -15.52
N ILE A 63 -0.71 -9.41 -15.86
CA ILE A 63 -0.73 -10.69 -15.17
C ILE A 63 0.54 -11.53 -15.42
N PHE A 64 1.22 -11.31 -16.54
CA PHE A 64 2.45 -12.05 -16.87
C PHE A 64 3.62 -11.66 -15.97
N THR A 65 3.62 -10.46 -15.41
CA THR A 65 4.65 -10.02 -14.46
C THR A 65 4.20 -10.13 -13.01
N ALA A 66 2.96 -10.54 -12.76
CA ALA A 66 2.37 -10.57 -11.42
C ALA A 66 3.19 -11.41 -10.44
N PHE A 67 3.64 -12.60 -10.85
CA PHE A 67 4.44 -13.47 -9.98
C PHE A 67 5.74 -12.82 -9.52
N ARG A 68 6.44 -12.14 -10.44
CA ARG A 68 7.68 -11.43 -10.08
C ARG A 68 7.40 -10.29 -9.12
N ARG A 69 6.30 -9.57 -9.35
CA ARG A 69 5.91 -8.46 -8.48
C ARG A 69 5.49 -8.94 -7.10
N VAL A 70 4.78 -10.06 -7.02
CA VAL A 70 4.44 -10.67 -5.73
C VAL A 70 5.70 -11.08 -4.97
N LYS A 71 6.65 -11.71 -5.62
CA LYS A 71 7.93 -12.10 -5.01
C LYS A 71 8.72 -10.88 -4.53
N GLY A 72 8.81 -9.84 -5.37
CA GLY A 72 9.51 -8.61 -5.02
C GLY A 72 8.86 -7.89 -3.85
N LEU A 73 7.54 -7.79 -3.86
CA LEU A 73 6.80 -7.18 -2.77
C LEU A 73 6.95 -7.97 -1.47
N LYS A 74 6.91 -9.29 -1.54
CA LYS A 74 7.13 -10.15 -0.38
C LYS A 74 8.52 -9.90 0.23
N LYS A 75 9.54 -9.77 -0.60
CA LYS A 75 10.90 -9.47 -0.15
C LYS A 75 10.97 -8.14 0.57
N ILE A 76 10.36 -7.10 -0.03
CA ILE A 76 10.30 -5.77 0.56
C ILE A 76 9.58 -5.80 1.93
N LEU A 77 8.44 -6.47 2.00
CA LEU A 77 7.68 -6.60 3.23
C LEU A 77 8.44 -7.37 4.32
N LYS A 78 9.20 -8.38 3.94
CA LYS A 78 10.07 -9.10 4.90
C LYS A 78 11.16 -8.19 5.45
N GLU A 79 11.77 -7.38 4.61
CA GLU A 79 12.83 -6.45 5.03
C GLU A 79 12.30 -5.35 5.95
N ILE A 80 11.12 -4.81 5.65
CA ILE A 80 10.48 -3.78 6.48
C ILE A 80 9.95 -4.39 7.77
N ASN A 81 9.40 -5.59 7.69
CA ASN A 81 8.73 -6.28 8.81
C ASN A 81 7.66 -5.37 9.47
N PRO A 82 6.65 -4.93 8.72
CA PRO A 82 5.65 -4.02 9.26
C PRO A 82 4.67 -4.72 10.20
N ASP A 83 4.08 -3.96 11.10
CA ASP A 83 3.00 -4.42 11.96
C ASP A 83 1.66 -4.38 11.22
N ILE A 84 1.49 -3.40 10.34
CA ILE A 84 0.25 -3.19 9.58
C ILE A 84 0.60 -2.82 8.14
N ILE A 85 -0.14 -3.41 7.20
CA ILE A 85 -0.11 -3.03 5.78
C ILE A 85 -1.45 -2.36 5.46
N HIS A 86 -1.41 -1.13 4.98
CA HIS A 86 -2.61 -0.38 4.60
C HIS A 86 -2.68 -0.27 3.08
N VAL A 87 -3.69 -0.90 2.47
CA VAL A 87 -3.92 -0.88 1.03
C VAL A 87 -5.10 0.03 0.69
N ARG A 88 -4.98 0.77 -0.40
CA ARG A 88 -6.00 1.75 -0.80
C ARG A 88 -6.55 1.53 -2.19
N SER A 89 -6.05 0.53 -2.92
CA SER A 89 -6.43 0.31 -4.30
C SER A 89 -6.44 -1.19 -4.60
N ARG A 90 -7.15 -1.56 -5.65
CA ARG A 90 -7.41 -2.97 -6.00
C ARG A 90 -6.15 -3.73 -6.40
N VAL A 91 -5.34 -3.16 -7.29
CA VAL A 91 -4.13 -3.85 -7.76
C VAL A 91 -3.14 -4.08 -6.63
N PRO A 92 -2.78 -3.05 -5.83
CA PRO A 92 -1.96 -3.28 -4.65
C PRO A 92 -2.57 -4.28 -3.68
N ALA A 93 -3.89 -4.28 -3.50
CA ALA A 93 -4.56 -5.22 -2.60
C ALA A 93 -4.35 -6.68 -3.04
N TRP A 94 -4.46 -6.96 -4.34
CA TRP A 94 -4.20 -8.29 -4.87
C TRP A 94 -2.75 -8.72 -4.64
N LEU A 95 -1.80 -7.84 -4.95
CA LEU A 95 -0.38 -8.13 -4.78
C LEU A 95 -0.03 -8.37 -3.31
N VAL A 96 -0.53 -7.52 -2.42
CA VAL A 96 -0.33 -7.66 -0.97
C VAL A 96 -0.95 -8.95 -0.45
N TYR A 97 -2.17 -9.27 -0.87
CA TYR A 97 -2.85 -10.48 -0.45
C TYR A 97 -2.01 -11.72 -0.74
N PHE A 98 -1.49 -11.85 -1.97
CA PHE A 98 -0.67 -12.99 -2.33
C PHE A 98 0.71 -12.97 -1.65
N ALA A 99 1.34 -11.81 -1.57
CA ALA A 99 2.65 -11.67 -0.90
C ALA A 99 2.56 -11.99 0.60
N ASN A 100 1.43 -11.67 1.22
CA ASN A 100 1.23 -11.80 2.66
C ASN A 100 0.82 -13.20 3.12
N LYS A 101 0.51 -14.12 2.20
CA LYS A 101 0.03 -15.47 2.58
C LYS A 101 0.96 -16.20 3.55
N SER A 102 2.26 -16.03 3.39
CA SER A 102 3.26 -16.67 4.25
C SER A 102 3.78 -15.75 5.37
N LEU A 103 3.44 -14.47 5.35
CA LEU A 103 3.95 -13.48 6.30
C LEU A 103 2.98 -13.23 7.46
N ASN A 104 1.69 -13.39 7.23
CA ASN A 104 0.62 -13.18 8.23
C ASN A 104 0.63 -11.79 8.89
N ILE A 105 0.94 -10.75 8.11
CA ILE A 105 0.89 -9.38 8.58
C ILE A 105 -0.56 -8.88 8.52
N LYS A 106 -0.97 -8.08 9.48
CA LYS A 106 -2.31 -7.51 9.51
C LYS A 106 -2.52 -6.54 8.35
N ILE A 107 -3.62 -6.71 7.62
CA ILE A 107 -3.97 -5.87 6.48
C ILE A 107 -5.18 -5.00 6.82
N VAL A 108 -5.06 -3.70 6.55
CA VAL A 108 -6.15 -2.74 6.62
C VAL A 108 -6.40 -2.22 5.22
N SER A 109 -7.64 -2.20 4.78
CA SER A 109 -7.98 -1.64 3.46
C SER A 109 -8.96 -0.50 3.59
N THR A 110 -8.80 0.49 2.71
CA THR A 110 -9.73 1.61 2.60
C THR A 110 -10.42 1.53 1.24
N VAL A 111 -11.77 1.52 1.27
CA VAL A 111 -12.59 1.51 0.05
C VAL A 111 -13.00 2.95 -0.25
N HIS A 112 -12.63 3.43 -1.42
CA HIS A 112 -12.94 4.78 -1.88
C HIS A 112 -14.05 4.75 -2.92
N GLY A 113 -15.17 5.40 -2.60
CA GLY A 113 -16.30 5.55 -3.51
C GLY A 113 -17.12 4.28 -3.73
N PHE A 114 -18.14 4.42 -4.54
CA PHE A 114 -18.99 3.30 -4.94
C PHE A 114 -18.36 2.60 -6.14
N ASN A 115 -17.71 1.49 -5.88
CA ASN A 115 -17.23 0.65 -6.96
C ASN A 115 -18.29 -0.42 -7.27
N SER A 116 -18.48 -0.72 -8.54
CA SER A 116 -19.30 -1.86 -8.92
C SER A 116 -18.77 -3.11 -8.21
N VAL A 117 -19.68 -3.95 -7.75
CA VAL A 117 -19.32 -5.21 -7.13
C VAL A 117 -18.73 -6.10 -8.21
N GLY A 118 -17.41 -6.16 -8.28
CA GLY A 118 -16.70 -6.96 -9.26
C GLY A 118 -15.65 -7.83 -8.59
N PHE A 119 -15.04 -8.68 -9.37
CA PHE A 119 -14.01 -9.59 -8.89
C PHE A 119 -12.86 -8.84 -8.19
N TYR A 120 -12.45 -7.71 -8.77
CA TYR A 120 -11.39 -6.88 -8.16
C TYR A 120 -11.81 -6.24 -6.86
N SER A 121 -13.07 -5.85 -6.74
CA SER A 121 -13.56 -5.19 -5.52
C SER A 121 -13.68 -6.16 -4.35
N SER A 122 -13.94 -7.44 -4.63
CA SER A 122 -14.06 -8.45 -3.58
C SER A 122 -12.77 -8.67 -2.78
N ILE A 123 -11.61 -8.42 -3.40
CA ILE A 123 -10.33 -8.59 -2.71
C ILE A 123 -10.15 -7.61 -1.55
N MET A 124 -10.75 -6.42 -1.64
CA MET A 124 -10.66 -5.43 -0.56
C MET A 124 -11.38 -5.92 0.69
N GLN A 125 -12.38 -6.78 0.54
CA GLN A 125 -13.14 -7.35 1.65
C GLN A 125 -12.40 -8.48 2.36
N LYS A 126 -11.33 -9.00 1.77
CA LYS A 126 -10.51 -10.06 2.37
C LYS A 126 -9.46 -9.52 3.33
N SER A 127 -9.43 -8.22 3.52
CA SER A 127 -8.54 -7.59 4.50
C SER A 127 -9.04 -7.85 5.93
N ASP A 128 -8.13 -7.81 6.90
CA ASP A 128 -8.47 -7.98 8.31
C ASP A 128 -9.39 -6.85 8.81
N THR A 129 -9.20 -5.66 8.27
CA THR A 129 -10.00 -4.49 8.60
C THR A 129 -10.27 -3.68 7.33
N VAL A 130 -11.54 -3.28 7.15
CA VAL A 130 -11.98 -2.48 6.00
C VAL A 130 -12.47 -1.13 6.49
N ILE A 131 -11.96 -0.06 5.88
CA ILE A 131 -12.38 1.32 6.14
C ILE A 131 -13.15 1.80 4.91
N CYS A 132 -14.38 2.20 5.10
CA CYS A 132 -15.23 2.71 4.02
C CYS A 132 -15.21 4.23 3.95
#